data_b176e4c5891c3ddfe08bbeef00d75007
#
_entry.id   b176e4c5891c3ddfe08bbeef00d75007
#
_cell.length_a   1.000
_cell.length_b   1.000
_cell.length_c   1.000
_cell.angle_alpha   90.00
_cell.angle_beta   90.00
_cell.angle_gamma   90.00
#
_symmetry.space_group_name_H-M   'P 1'
#
loop_
_entity.id
_entity.type
_entity.pdbx_description
1 polymer ?
#
loop_
_entity_poly.entity_id
_entity_poly.type
_entity_poly.pdbx_seq_one_letter_code
_entity_poly.pdbx_strand_id
1 'polypeptide(L)'
;MTRSNARPVLLVIGTLAALGLLVAACGSDGDDGAASDSAGGDAAAPLVVNIAQAPATIDPAWGCGLYDIGFAQNFYVRLTQYGSKPGPEGTTQFDPGNIEPYFAESIDISEDGLVYTFKLPAGAKFPSGEPVDADAVKYSLERTIKMAGCGGYFVYDGIYEPPLIKEIEAQDPTTLVITLNQPNANFLQDLAQPAASVVDESVVAANGGIEEGKVNEYMSSNAAGSGPFLLESYEPNKRAVLRANPDFFGDPPASKEILVNFINADPTMLLQARSGQADISLGMTKQSANSLRDDPCCKVVANEDTTFWELIGTPWKKKPWDNVKVREAVTYAVPYDEIIEKVAYGWATAYYGPYAPGMAEFNEELSQPREFDIERAKQLMQESGVATPVDVTINIPEGNTIEEQIATIVQGTWREIGINLKINKLASTDYINSMEQHKAQAFTRIDGPGVVEGGYLLGYDMLCGISFNLADICIEEADKLIAEVRTETDPTKRQELFDEIARLWVEQSPRIQVYADHFVSVLSKNVKNYHYQHEMDFRTWGK
;
A
#
# COMPACT_ATOMS: atom_id res chain seq x y z
N MET A 1 -28.25 -26.59 -42.45
CA MET A 1 -28.09 -26.01 -43.80
C MET A 1 -27.37 -24.70 -43.59
N THR A 2 -26.21 -24.39 -43.97
CA THR A 2 -25.22 -24.84 -44.97
C THR A 2 -23.83 -24.41 -44.46
N ARG A 3 -22.90 -25.29 -44.34
CA ARG A 3 -21.56 -25.45 -44.92
C ARG A 3 -20.70 -24.16 -45.00
N SER A 4 -19.61 -24.05 -44.19
CA SER A 4 -18.25 -24.56 -44.43
C SER A 4 -17.53 -23.89 -45.60
N ASN A 5 -16.43 -23.20 -45.31
CA ASN A 5 -15.24 -23.26 -46.18
C ASN A 5 -13.98 -22.80 -45.44
N ALA A 6 -13.15 -23.75 -45.08
CA ALA A 6 -11.77 -23.55 -44.73
C ALA A 6 -10.92 -23.55 -46.01
N ARG A 7 -9.88 -22.71 -46.10
CA ARG A 7 -8.79 -22.87 -47.03
C ARG A 7 -7.44 -22.56 -46.32
N PRO A 8 -6.40 -23.30 -46.68
CA PRO A 8 -5.14 -23.36 -45.90
C PRO A 8 -4.11 -22.32 -46.37
N VAL A 9 -3.25 -21.91 -45.43
CA VAL A 9 -2.09 -21.08 -45.70
C VAL A 9 -0.87 -21.96 -45.87
N LEU A 10 -0.21 -21.76 -46.99
CA LEU A 10 1.03 -22.42 -47.39
C LEU A 10 2.21 -21.99 -46.49
N LEU A 11 2.98 -22.99 -46.11
CA LEU A 11 4.32 -22.89 -45.57
C LEU A 11 5.29 -22.51 -46.71
N VAL A 12 6.11 -21.48 -46.54
CA VAL A 12 7.30 -21.26 -47.35
C VAL A 12 8.52 -21.28 -46.43
N ILE A 13 9.28 -22.34 -46.58
CA ILE A 13 10.63 -22.52 -46.04
C ILE A 13 11.61 -21.87 -47.03
N GLY A 14 12.43 -20.97 -46.57
CA GLY A 14 13.50 -20.34 -47.33
C GLY A 14 14.80 -20.35 -46.54
N THR A 15 15.73 -21.13 -47.05
CA THR A 15 17.03 -21.53 -46.52
C THR A 15 18.09 -20.45 -46.48
N LEU A 16 19.00 -20.62 -45.53
CA LEU A 16 20.38 -20.14 -45.31
C LEU A 16 21.12 -19.51 -46.49
N ALA A 17 21.88 -18.46 -46.20
CA ALA A 17 23.24 -18.29 -46.71
C ALA A 17 24.10 -17.53 -45.68
N ALA A 18 25.08 -18.22 -45.15
CA ALA A 18 26.20 -17.68 -44.39
C ALA A 18 27.29 -17.27 -45.42
N LEU A 19 27.91 -16.12 -45.21
CA LEU A 19 29.24 -15.85 -45.74
C LEU A 19 29.99 -14.95 -44.75
N GLY A 20 31.07 -15.49 -44.28
CA GLY A 20 32.06 -14.88 -43.43
C GLY A 20 33.24 -14.34 -44.23
N LEU A 21 34.26 -13.95 -43.48
CA LEU A 21 35.65 -13.58 -43.84
C LEU A 21 35.86 -12.07 -44.10
N LEU A 22 36.95 -11.45 -43.72
CA LEU A 22 38.22 -11.78 -43.06
C LEU A 22 38.91 -10.46 -42.63
N VAL A 23 39.66 -10.57 -41.59
CA VAL A 23 40.73 -9.75 -41.06
C VAL A 23 41.66 -9.14 -42.10
N ALA A 24 42.08 -7.89 -41.91
CA ALA A 24 43.44 -7.46 -42.23
C ALA A 24 43.88 -6.33 -41.30
N ALA A 25 44.99 -6.57 -40.64
CA ALA A 25 45.72 -5.63 -39.76
C ALA A 25 46.83 -4.95 -40.58
N CYS A 26 47.46 -3.96 -39.90
CA CYS A 26 48.67 -3.19 -40.24
C CYS A 26 48.38 -1.83 -40.90
N GLY A 27 48.84 -0.69 -40.42
CA GLY A 27 49.91 -0.34 -39.50
C GLY A 27 50.42 1.04 -39.87
N SER A 28 50.90 1.75 -38.89
CA SER A 28 51.89 2.86 -38.92
C SER A 28 51.45 4.32 -39.05
N ASP A 29 51.75 5.00 -37.96
CA ASP A 29 52.44 6.30 -37.80
C ASP A 29 51.83 7.60 -38.33
N GLY A 30 51.71 8.54 -37.41
CA GLY A 30 51.89 9.96 -37.71
C GLY A 30 50.94 10.92 -37.00
N ASP A 31 51.29 11.31 -35.82
CA ASP A 31 51.45 12.72 -35.32
C ASP A 31 50.23 13.65 -35.18
N ASP A 32 50.18 14.20 -33.97
CA ASP A 32 49.73 15.52 -33.50
C ASP A 32 48.27 15.98 -33.66
N GLY A 33 47.66 16.19 -32.52
CA GLY A 33 46.78 17.32 -32.42
C GLY A 33 45.51 17.19 -31.62
N ALA A 34 45.52 17.74 -30.46
CA ALA A 34 44.36 18.18 -29.66
C ALA A 34 43.62 17.10 -28.86
N ALA A 35 44.08 16.90 -27.66
CA ALA A 35 43.25 16.44 -26.57
C ALA A 35 42.09 17.42 -26.36
N SER A 36 40.92 17.05 -26.81
CA SER A 36 39.69 17.62 -26.26
C SER A 36 39.47 16.92 -24.94
N ASP A 37 39.80 17.59 -23.86
CA ASP A 37 39.26 17.30 -22.53
C ASP A 37 37.72 17.38 -22.60
N SER A 38 37.09 16.30 -22.99
CA SER A 38 35.71 16.07 -22.56
C SER A 38 35.81 15.67 -21.11
N ALA A 39 35.65 16.65 -20.24
CA ALA A 39 35.26 16.43 -18.83
C ALA A 39 33.92 15.69 -18.83
N GLY A 40 33.96 14.38 -19.03
CA GLY A 40 32.91 13.47 -18.62
C GLY A 40 32.94 13.44 -17.13
N GLY A 41 32.16 14.32 -16.48
CA GLY A 41 31.85 14.13 -15.08
C GLY A 41 31.29 12.72 -14.95
N ASP A 42 31.86 11.92 -14.03
CA ASP A 42 31.33 10.62 -13.64
C ASP A 42 29.85 10.81 -13.27
N ALA A 43 28.97 10.56 -14.23
CA ALA A 43 27.55 10.46 -13.93
C ALA A 43 27.42 9.24 -13.03
N ALA A 44 27.04 9.46 -11.77
CA ALA A 44 26.80 8.36 -10.84
C ALA A 44 25.83 7.36 -11.50
N ALA A 45 26.17 6.08 -11.43
CA ALA A 45 25.33 5.04 -12.00
C ALA A 45 23.92 5.08 -11.40
N PRO A 46 22.86 4.88 -12.19
CA PRO A 46 21.49 4.92 -11.72
C PRO A 46 21.24 3.89 -10.60
N LEU A 47 20.39 4.25 -9.65
CA LEU A 47 19.89 3.29 -8.65
C LEU A 47 18.91 2.34 -9.34
N VAL A 48 19.09 1.03 -9.21
CA VAL A 48 18.23 0.02 -9.83
C VAL A 48 17.31 -0.58 -8.78
N VAL A 49 16.00 -0.37 -8.95
CA VAL A 49 14.96 -0.86 -8.05
C VAL A 49 14.08 -1.87 -8.77
N ASN A 50 13.95 -3.06 -8.21
CA ASN A 50 12.99 -4.05 -8.67
C ASN A 50 11.75 -4.02 -7.78
N ILE A 51 10.57 -3.99 -8.40
CA ILE A 51 9.27 -4.02 -7.72
C ILE A 51 8.46 -5.18 -8.30
N ALA A 52 7.81 -5.96 -7.44
CA ALA A 52 7.11 -7.17 -7.85
C ALA A 52 5.92 -6.92 -8.78
N GLN A 53 5.30 -5.74 -8.70
CA GLN A 53 4.12 -5.41 -9.47
C GLN A 53 4.21 -3.97 -10.01
N ALA A 54 3.81 -3.79 -11.27
CA ALA A 54 3.64 -2.45 -11.83
C ALA A 54 2.37 -1.79 -11.27
N PRO A 55 2.35 -0.45 -11.11
CA PRO A 55 1.12 0.27 -10.79
C PRO A 55 0.09 0.09 -11.91
N ALA A 56 -1.16 -0.05 -11.54
CA ALA A 56 -2.28 -0.05 -12.49
C ALA A 56 -2.55 1.35 -13.04
N THR A 57 -2.26 2.36 -12.24
CA THR A 57 -2.32 3.78 -12.60
C THR A 57 -1.32 4.58 -11.79
N ILE A 58 -0.84 5.69 -12.35
CA ILE A 58 -0.04 6.69 -11.62
C ILE A 58 -0.80 8.00 -11.41
N ASP A 59 -2.12 8.00 -11.72
CA ASP A 59 -3.02 9.10 -11.35
C ASP A 59 -3.33 9.04 -9.86
N PRO A 60 -2.87 10.01 -9.05
CA PRO A 60 -3.03 9.97 -7.60
C PRO A 60 -4.51 10.02 -7.16
N ALA A 61 -5.40 10.62 -7.95
CA ALA A 61 -6.82 10.71 -7.62
C ALA A 61 -7.58 9.39 -7.86
N TRP A 62 -7.02 8.46 -8.64
CA TRP A 62 -7.70 7.22 -9.02
C TRP A 62 -7.12 5.98 -8.35
N GLY A 63 -5.80 5.89 -8.23
CA GLY A 63 -5.10 4.74 -7.65
C GLY A 63 -5.30 4.65 -6.14
N CYS A 64 -5.41 3.42 -5.63
CA CYS A 64 -5.45 3.15 -4.19
C CYS A 64 -4.72 1.85 -3.80
N GLY A 65 -4.21 1.10 -4.76
CA GLY A 65 -3.36 -0.05 -4.48
C GLY A 65 -1.97 0.39 -3.98
N LEU A 66 -1.34 -0.43 -3.14
CA LEU A 66 -0.01 -0.15 -2.58
C LEU A 66 1.00 0.28 -3.65
N TYR A 67 1.02 -0.40 -4.80
CA TYR A 67 1.95 -0.09 -5.89
C TYR A 67 1.55 1.16 -6.67
N ASP A 68 0.25 1.49 -6.75
CA ASP A 68 -0.24 2.71 -7.39
C ASP A 68 0.20 3.94 -6.60
N ILE A 69 -0.20 3.97 -5.32
CA ILE A 69 0.09 5.10 -4.42
C ILE A 69 1.59 5.23 -4.15
N GLY A 70 2.26 4.10 -3.91
CA GLY A 70 3.69 4.08 -3.59
C GLY A 70 4.57 4.54 -4.75
N PHE A 71 4.20 4.24 -5.99
CA PHE A 71 4.94 4.72 -7.14
C PHE A 71 4.60 6.18 -7.47
N ALA A 72 3.30 6.53 -7.43
CA ALA A 72 2.83 7.86 -7.78
C ALA A 72 3.42 8.97 -6.89
N GLN A 73 3.53 8.75 -5.57
CA GLN A 73 3.99 9.79 -4.64
C GLN A 73 5.36 10.40 -4.98
N ASN A 74 6.19 9.69 -5.74
CA ASN A 74 7.53 10.17 -6.12
C ASN A 74 7.49 11.30 -7.15
N PHE A 75 6.34 11.54 -7.79
CA PHE A 75 6.17 12.56 -8.83
C PHE A 75 5.43 13.80 -8.33
N TYR A 76 4.86 13.76 -7.13
CA TYR A 76 3.96 14.80 -6.65
C TYR A 76 4.38 15.35 -5.29
N VAL A 77 3.86 16.53 -4.95
CA VAL A 77 3.93 17.12 -3.60
C VAL A 77 2.55 17.05 -2.95
N ARG A 78 2.53 17.09 -1.62
CA ARG A 78 1.33 17.09 -0.77
C ARG A 78 1.49 18.14 0.32
N LEU A 79 0.40 18.56 0.96
CA LEU A 79 0.48 19.54 2.04
C LEU A 79 1.23 19.01 3.26
N THR A 80 1.03 17.74 3.59
CA THR A 80 1.61 17.07 4.76
C THR A 80 2.29 15.76 4.37
N GLN A 81 3.07 15.19 5.28
CA GLN A 81 3.69 13.88 5.17
C GLN A 81 3.80 13.23 6.56
N TYR A 82 4.03 11.93 6.60
CA TYR A 82 4.44 11.25 7.82
C TYR A 82 5.88 11.62 8.18
N GLY A 83 6.16 11.80 9.46
CA GLY A 83 7.51 11.94 9.99
C GLY A 83 8.32 10.66 9.88
N SER A 84 9.55 10.70 10.39
CA SER A 84 10.49 9.57 10.32
C SER A 84 10.99 9.17 11.70
N LYS A 85 11.20 7.86 11.89
CA LYS A 85 11.87 7.28 13.06
C LYS A 85 12.95 6.28 12.66
N PRO A 86 13.87 5.88 13.57
CA PRO A 86 14.82 4.82 13.30
C PRO A 86 14.13 3.53 12.88
N GLY A 87 14.67 2.85 11.86
CA GLY A 87 14.26 1.55 11.39
C GLY A 87 15.29 0.46 11.74
N PRO A 88 15.01 -0.80 11.38
CA PRO A 88 15.92 -1.91 11.60
C PRO A 88 17.22 -1.74 10.81
N GLU A 89 18.30 -2.35 11.32
CA GLU A 89 19.56 -2.45 10.59
C GLU A 89 20.19 -1.11 10.17
N GLY A 90 19.91 -0.01 10.91
CA GLY A 90 20.41 1.32 10.62
C GLY A 90 19.73 2.01 9.46
N THR A 91 18.55 1.55 9.07
CA THR A 91 17.65 2.24 8.14
C THR A 91 16.80 3.28 8.88
N THR A 92 15.92 3.95 8.14
CA THR A 92 14.85 4.78 8.71
C THR A 92 13.50 4.25 8.22
N GLN A 93 12.46 4.60 8.95
CA GLN A 93 11.08 4.24 8.59
C GLN A 93 10.14 5.38 8.93
N PHE A 94 8.95 5.39 8.34
CA PHE A 94 7.93 6.38 8.64
C PHE A 94 7.43 6.24 10.09
N ASP A 95 6.99 7.36 10.65
CA ASP A 95 6.37 7.42 11.97
C ASP A 95 4.88 7.79 11.82
N PRO A 96 3.95 6.83 11.91
CA PRO A 96 2.52 7.10 11.72
C PRO A 96 1.92 8.00 12.81
N GLY A 97 2.54 8.08 13.99
CA GLY A 97 2.12 8.96 15.08
C GLY A 97 2.56 10.42 14.90
N ASN A 98 3.37 10.73 13.89
CA ASN A 98 3.88 12.07 13.63
C ASN A 98 3.53 12.54 12.22
N ILE A 99 2.76 13.63 12.09
CA ILE A 99 2.48 14.29 10.82
C ILE A 99 3.19 15.63 10.77
N GLU A 100 3.90 15.86 9.69
CA GLU A 100 4.71 17.05 9.46
C GLU A 100 4.23 17.82 8.23
N PRO A 101 4.42 19.15 8.19
CA PRO A 101 4.31 19.89 6.94
C PRO A 101 5.26 19.32 5.88
N TYR A 102 4.80 19.27 4.62
CA TYR A 102 5.64 18.84 3.49
C TYR A 102 5.75 19.96 2.45
N PHE A 103 4.71 20.20 1.63
CA PHE A 103 4.69 21.37 0.76
C PHE A 103 4.25 22.63 1.53
N ALA A 104 3.45 22.51 2.56
CA ALA A 104 3.17 23.61 3.46
C ALA A 104 4.41 23.95 4.31
N GLU A 105 4.67 25.25 4.50
CA GLU A 105 5.69 25.75 5.44
C GLU A 105 5.18 25.77 6.89
N SER A 106 3.88 25.99 7.07
CA SER A 106 3.20 25.94 8.37
C SER A 106 1.73 25.61 8.23
N ILE A 107 1.15 25.12 9.32
CA ILE A 107 -0.25 24.73 9.45
C ILE A 107 -0.78 25.34 10.73
N ASP A 108 -1.84 26.17 10.61
CA ASP A 108 -2.57 26.73 11.75
C ASP A 108 -3.96 26.10 11.79
N ILE A 109 -4.38 25.61 12.96
CA ILE A 109 -5.68 24.96 13.18
C ILE A 109 -6.47 25.80 14.18
N SER A 110 -7.74 26.12 13.84
CA SER A 110 -8.62 26.82 14.76
C SER A 110 -8.91 26.01 16.04
N GLU A 111 -9.25 26.67 17.14
CA GLU A 111 -9.52 26.03 18.44
C GLU A 111 -10.65 25.00 18.39
N ASP A 112 -11.60 25.16 17.47
CA ASP A 112 -12.71 24.24 17.27
C ASP A 112 -12.39 23.09 16.31
N GLY A 113 -11.15 23.03 15.75
CA GLY A 113 -10.70 22.00 14.83
C GLY A 113 -11.38 22.03 13.46
N LEU A 114 -12.05 23.14 13.09
CA LEU A 114 -12.81 23.22 11.85
C LEU A 114 -12.09 23.95 10.71
N VAL A 115 -11.14 24.83 11.00
CA VAL A 115 -10.45 25.65 9.99
C VAL A 115 -8.95 25.37 10.02
N TYR A 116 -8.44 24.95 8.87
CA TYR A 116 -7.02 24.65 8.66
C TYR A 116 -6.45 25.69 7.69
N THR A 117 -5.45 26.45 8.13
CA THR A 117 -4.75 27.44 7.31
C THR A 117 -3.34 26.97 7.01
N PHE A 118 -3.04 26.78 5.73
CA PHE A 118 -1.74 26.34 5.23
C PHE A 118 -1.00 27.51 4.61
N LYS A 119 0.26 27.73 5.03
CA LYS A 119 1.19 28.65 4.36
C LYS A 119 2.07 27.86 3.40
N LEU A 120 2.13 28.30 2.15
CA LEU A 120 2.81 27.63 1.06
C LEU A 120 4.07 28.42 0.63
N PRO A 121 5.14 27.75 0.16
CA PRO A 121 6.33 28.42 -0.35
C PRO A 121 6.01 29.22 -1.62
N ALA A 122 6.61 30.42 -1.72
CA ALA A 122 6.50 31.22 -2.92
C ALA A 122 7.44 30.74 -4.03
N GLY A 123 6.98 30.72 -5.28
CA GLY A 123 7.81 30.54 -6.46
C GLY A 123 8.07 29.07 -6.86
N ALA A 124 7.47 28.10 -6.21
CA ALA A 124 7.46 26.71 -6.67
C ALA A 124 6.75 26.59 -8.04
N LYS A 125 7.24 25.71 -8.92
CA LYS A 125 6.72 25.56 -10.28
C LYS A 125 6.59 24.10 -10.69
N PHE A 126 5.60 23.85 -11.53
CA PHE A 126 5.54 22.60 -12.30
C PHE A 126 6.56 22.62 -13.45
N PRO A 127 6.89 21.45 -14.01
CA PRO A 127 7.74 21.35 -15.20
C PRO A 127 7.19 22.12 -16.44
N SER A 128 5.90 22.38 -16.49
CA SER A 128 5.26 23.24 -17.52
C SER A 128 5.63 24.72 -17.38
N GLY A 129 6.11 25.14 -16.19
CA GLY A 129 6.34 26.53 -15.82
C GLY A 129 5.18 27.19 -15.07
N GLU A 130 4.02 26.54 -14.99
CA GLU A 130 2.90 27.01 -14.16
C GLU A 130 3.25 26.99 -12.68
N PRO A 131 2.68 27.89 -11.85
CA PRO A 131 2.96 27.96 -10.43
C PRO A 131 2.38 26.75 -9.68
N VAL A 132 3.09 26.29 -8.64
CA VAL A 132 2.55 25.40 -7.61
C VAL A 132 2.16 26.29 -6.43
N ASP A 133 0.92 26.71 -6.39
CA ASP A 133 0.39 27.68 -5.42
C ASP A 133 -0.93 27.18 -4.79
N ALA A 134 -1.59 28.03 -4.02
CA ALA A 134 -2.84 27.71 -3.35
C ALA A 134 -3.98 27.36 -4.34
N ASP A 135 -4.02 27.97 -5.51
CA ASP A 135 -5.00 27.64 -6.55
C ASP A 135 -4.74 26.24 -7.12
N ALA A 136 -3.47 25.86 -7.35
CA ALA A 136 -3.10 24.53 -7.80
C ALA A 136 -3.45 23.44 -6.77
N VAL A 137 -3.23 23.71 -5.47
CA VAL A 137 -3.63 22.78 -4.39
C VAL A 137 -5.14 22.64 -4.34
N LYS A 138 -5.88 23.76 -4.36
CA LYS A 138 -7.35 23.78 -4.41
C LYS A 138 -7.88 22.95 -5.57
N TYR A 139 -7.41 23.23 -6.78
CA TYR A 139 -7.80 22.47 -7.98
C TYR A 139 -7.58 20.98 -7.81
N SER A 140 -6.44 20.59 -7.26
CA SER A 140 -6.05 19.18 -7.12
C SER A 140 -6.94 18.43 -6.15
N LEU A 141 -7.23 19.01 -4.98
CA LEU A 141 -8.14 18.40 -3.99
C LEU A 141 -9.57 18.33 -4.53
N GLU A 142 -10.07 19.42 -5.14
CA GLU A 142 -11.40 19.44 -5.78
C GLU A 142 -11.49 18.43 -6.94
N ARG A 143 -10.40 18.25 -7.71
CA ARG A 143 -10.30 17.22 -8.76
C ARG A 143 -10.47 15.83 -8.17
N THR A 144 -9.71 15.53 -7.13
CA THR A 144 -9.74 14.20 -6.47
C THR A 144 -11.13 13.88 -5.93
N ILE A 145 -11.77 14.86 -5.27
CA ILE A 145 -13.15 14.71 -4.78
C ILE A 145 -14.13 14.48 -5.95
N LYS A 146 -14.02 15.29 -7.01
CA LYS A 146 -14.93 15.25 -8.16
C LYS A 146 -14.79 13.98 -9.00
N MET A 147 -13.57 13.43 -9.11
CA MET A 147 -13.37 12.19 -9.85
C MET A 147 -14.02 10.99 -9.17
N ALA A 148 -14.25 11.05 -7.86
CA ALA A 148 -14.85 9.98 -7.06
C ALA A 148 -14.19 8.62 -7.27
N GLY A 149 -12.88 8.62 -7.57
CA GLY A 149 -12.06 7.42 -7.64
C GLY A 149 -11.75 6.86 -6.25
N CYS A 150 -11.12 5.70 -6.20
CA CYS A 150 -10.75 5.06 -4.93
C CYS A 150 -9.88 5.98 -4.05
N GLY A 151 -8.89 6.68 -4.64
CA GLY A 151 -8.05 7.63 -3.91
C GLY A 151 -8.82 8.79 -3.26
N GLY A 152 -9.96 9.15 -3.83
CA GLY A 152 -10.81 10.21 -3.27
C GLY A 152 -11.27 9.92 -1.85
N TYR A 153 -11.58 8.66 -1.53
CA TYR A 153 -12.01 8.27 -0.18
C TYR A 153 -10.95 8.57 0.89
N PHE A 154 -9.68 8.61 0.54
CA PHE A 154 -8.59 8.95 1.48
C PHE A 154 -8.54 10.44 1.81
N VAL A 155 -9.02 11.31 0.91
CA VAL A 155 -8.93 12.78 1.08
C VAL A 155 -10.17 13.37 1.74
N TYR A 156 -11.37 12.92 1.35
CA TYR A 156 -12.61 13.48 1.87
C TYR A 156 -13.32 12.61 2.90
N ASP A 157 -12.73 11.47 3.24
CA ASP A 157 -13.26 10.53 4.21
C ASP A 157 -14.74 10.21 3.97
N GLY A 158 -14.99 9.44 2.92
CA GLY A 158 -16.30 9.29 2.27
C GLY A 158 -17.43 8.66 3.11
N ILE A 159 -17.21 8.41 4.40
CA ILE A 159 -18.27 7.92 5.31
C ILE A 159 -19.04 9.05 5.99
N TYR A 160 -18.63 10.31 5.80
CA TYR A 160 -19.30 11.45 6.42
C TYR A 160 -20.50 11.96 5.60
N GLU A 161 -21.59 12.26 6.31
CA GLU A 161 -22.76 12.96 5.78
C GLU A 161 -23.16 14.09 6.76
N PRO A 162 -22.98 15.37 6.42
CA PRO A 162 -22.45 15.90 5.15
C PRO A 162 -20.96 15.55 4.93
N PRO A 163 -20.44 15.73 3.69
CA PRO A 163 -19.03 15.47 3.39
C PRO A 163 -18.08 16.18 4.35
N LEU A 164 -16.92 15.57 4.66
CA LEU A 164 -15.95 16.12 5.62
C LEU A 164 -15.52 17.54 5.26
N ILE A 165 -15.07 17.76 4.02
CA ILE A 165 -14.62 19.08 3.54
C ILE A 165 -15.83 19.90 3.14
N LYS A 166 -15.98 21.08 3.78
CA LYS A 166 -17.02 22.06 3.49
C LYS A 166 -16.60 23.02 2.38
N GLU A 167 -15.37 23.53 2.46
CA GLU A 167 -14.87 24.55 1.56
C GLU A 167 -13.34 24.53 1.47
N ILE A 168 -12.81 24.79 0.28
CA ILE A 168 -11.38 25.00 0.03
C ILE A 168 -11.22 26.36 -0.61
N GLU A 169 -10.46 27.26 0.02
CA GLU A 169 -10.27 28.64 -0.43
C GLU A 169 -8.78 28.96 -0.60
N ALA A 170 -8.39 29.37 -1.81
CA ALA A 170 -7.11 30.01 -2.05
C ALA A 170 -7.27 31.51 -1.77
N GLN A 171 -6.86 31.98 -0.59
CA GLN A 171 -6.98 33.39 -0.21
C GLN A 171 -5.99 34.29 -0.95
N ASP A 172 -4.81 33.76 -1.18
CA ASP A 172 -3.76 34.33 -2.01
C ASP A 172 -2.83 33.18 -2.49
N PRO A 173 -1.87 33.42 -3.41
CA PRO A 173 -1.02 32.35 -3.95
C PRO A 173 -0.27 31.50 -2.91
N THR A 174 -0.08 32.02 -1.70
CA THR A 174 0.69 31.35 -0.63
C THR A 174 -0.17 30.98 0.58
N THR A 175 -1.49 31.18 0.53
CA THR A 175 -2.39 30.90 1.65
C THR A 175 -3.58 30.10 1.19
N LEU A 176 -3.66 28.84 1.64
CA LEU A 176 -4.80 27.95 1.45
C LEU A 176 -5.56 27.79 2.76
N VAL A 177 -6.88 27.88 2.72
CA VAL A 177 -7.75 27.62 3.87
C VAL A 177 -8.70 26.49 3.53
N ILE A 178 -8.77 25.46 4.39
CA ILE A 178 -9.73 24.37 4.29
C ILE A 178 -10.64 24.41 5.51
N THR A 179 -11.95 24.48 5.26
CA THR A 179 -12.97 24.43 6.31
C THR A 179 -13.68 23.08 6.28
N LEU A 180 -13.80 22.44 7.43
CA LEU A 180 -14.51 21.19 7.62
C LEU A 180 -15.95 21.41 8.09
N ASN A 181 -16.83 20.44 7.82
CA ASN A 181 -18.20 20.43 8.35
C ASN A 181 -18.27 19.97 9.82
N GLN A 182 -17.26 19.23 10.27
CA GLN A 182 -17.10 18.75 11.65
C GLN A 182 -15.63 18.52 11.95
N PRO A 183 -15.19 18.54 13.23
CA PRO A 183 -13.82 18.22 13.56
C PRO A 183 -13.46 16.81 13.09
N ASN A 184 -12.22 16.63 12.64
CA ASN A 184 -11.70 15.35 12.22
C ASN A 184 -10.25 15.21 12.67
N ALA A 185 -9.98 14.25 13.53
CA ALA A 185 -8.68 14.09 14.17
C ALA A 185 -7.60 13.54 13.21
N ASN A 186 -8.01 12.92 12.11
CA ASN A 186 -7.10 12.35 11.10
C ASN A 186 -6.95 13.19 9.82
N PHE A 187 -7.50 14.41 9.78
CA PHE A 187 -7.53 15.21 8.55
C PHE A 187 -6.12 15.50 7.98
N LEU A 188 -5.13 15.70 8.83
CA LEU A 188 -3.75 15.89 8.35
C LEU A 188 -3.14 14.60 7.78
N GLN A 189 -3.51 13.42 8.31
CA GLN A 189 -3.16 12.13 7.75
C GLN A 189 -3.82 11.89 6.39
N ASP A 190 -5.08 12.35 6.22
CA ASP A 190 -5.78 12.31 4.93
C ASP A 190 -5.03 13.12 3.88
N LEU A 191 -4.51 14.30 4.25
CA LEU A 191 -3.73 15.17 3.37
C LEU A 191 -2.28 14.68 3.13
N ALA A 192 -1.80 13.73 3.94
CA ALA A 192 -0.52 13.06 3.71
C ALA A 192 -0.61 11.94 2.67
N GLN A 193 -1.83 11.51 2.30
CA GLN A 193 -2.02 10.46 1.32
C GLN A 193 -1.65 10.89 -0.10
N PRO A 194 -1.12 10.01 -0.94
CA PRO A 194 -0.82 10.31 -2.35
C PRO A 194 -2.03 10.84 -3.12
N ALA A 195 -3.25 10.48 -2.73
CA ALA A 195 -4.48 11.02 -3.31
C ALA A 195 -4.66 12.54 -3.13
N ALA A 196 -4.02 13.13 -2.11
CA ALA A 196 -3.98 14.58 -1.88
C ALA A 196 -2.86 15.30 -2.68
N SER A 197 -2.26 14.65 -3.65
CA SER A 197 -1.18 15.16 -4.48
C SER A 197 -1.59 16.37 -5.32
N VAL A 198 -0.67 17.33 -5.43
CA VAL A 198 -0.86 18.53 -6.23
C VAL A 198 -0.47 18.24 -7.68
N VAL A 199 -1.41 18.47 -8.61
CA VAL A 199 -1.29 18.20 -10.04
C VAL A 199 -1.38 19.48 -10.87
N ASP A 200 -0.71 19.51 -12.00
CA ASP A 200 -0.75 20.60 -12.96
C ASP A 200 -2.08 20.60 -13.74
N GLU A 201 -2.93 21.60 -13.47
CA GLU A 201 -4.22 21.77 -14.13
C GLU A 201 -4.07 21.87 -15.63
N SER A 202 -3.06 22.59 -16.13
CA SER A 202 -2.86 22.83 -17.57
C SER A 202 -2.60 21.51 -18.31
N VAL A 203 -1.81 20.61 -17.71
CA VAL A 203 -1.52 19.27 -18.26
C VAL A 203 -2.76 18.39 -18.20
N VAL A 204 -3.47 18.37 -17.07
CA VAL A 204 -4.71 17.59 -16.93
C VAL A 204 -5.76 18.04 -17.93
N ALA A 205 -6.00 19.37 -18.05
CA ALA A 205 -6.99 19.94 -18.95
C ALA A 205 -6.67 19.65 -20.43
N ALA A 206 -5.40 19.72 -20.81
CA ALA A 206 -4.97 19.41 -22.19
C ALA A 206 -5.11 17.91 -22.54
N ASN A 207 -5.22 17.03 -21.54
CA ASN A 207 -5.20 15.58 -21.72
C ASN A 207 -6.45 14.90 -21.11
N GLY A 208 -7.64 15.38 -21.45
CA GLY A 208 -8.90 14.74 -21.11
C GLY A 208 -9.63 15.34 -19.90
N GLY A 209 -8.97 16.19 -19.10
CA GLY A 209 -9.62 16.91 -18.00
C GLY A 209 -10.12 16.01 -16.87
N ILE A 210 -11.25 16.40 -16.28
CA ILE A 210 -11.89 15.70 -15.16
C ILE A 210 -13.25 15.17 -15.62
N GLU A 211 -13.48 13.87 -15.46
CA GLU A 211 -14.79 13.24 -15.68
C GLU A 211 -15.12 12.37 -14.46
N GLU A 212 -16.27 12.63 -13.83
CA GLU A 212 -16.74 11.93 -12.64
C GLU A 212 -16.88 10.41 -12.90
N GLY A 213 -16.35 9.60 -12.01
CA GLY A 213 -16.41 8.13 -12.10
C GLY A 213 -15.59 7.53 -13.22
N LYS A 214 -14.67 8.30 -13.85
CA LYS A 214 -13.82 7.81 -14.93
C LYS A 214 -12.34 8.09 -14.69
N VAL A 215 -11.53 7.10 -15.04
CA VAL A 215 -10.08 7.25 -15.06
C VAL A 215 -9.66 8.23 -16.14
N ASN A 216 -8.64 9.03 -15.86
CA ASN A 216 -7.96 9.81 -16.89
C ASN A 216 -6.86 8.93 -17.50
N GLU A 217 -7.07 8.49 -18.74
CA GLU A 217 -6.17 7.55 -19.45
C GLU A 217 -4.74 8.11 -19.60
N TYR A 218 -4.59 9.41 -19.83
CA TYR A 218 -3.27 10.03 -19.91
C TYR A 218 -2.54 9.95 -18.56
N MET A 219 -3.21 10.36 -17.48
CA MET A 219 -2.64 10.34 -16.12
C MET A 219 -2.36 8.93 -15.61
N SER A 220 -2.96 7.90 -16.20
CA SER A 220 -2.67 6.51 -15.83
C SER A 220 -1.23 6.09 -16.16
N SER A 221 -0.56 6.80 -17.08
CA SER A 221 0.80 6.47 -17.52
C SER A 221 1.75 7.67 -17.58
N ASN A 222 1.28 8.86 -17.20
CA ASN A 222 2.07 10.10 -17.25
C ASN A 222 1.87 10.87 -15.94
N ALA A 223 2.95 11.46 -15.45
CA ALA A 223 2.91 12.29 -14.25
C ALA A 223 2.77 13.78 -14.64
N ALA A 224 1.93 14.50 -13.87
CA ALA A 224 1.73 15.93 -14.00
C ALA A 224 2.00 16.64 -12.66
N GLY A 225 3.11 16.33 -12.02
CA GLY A 225 3.46 16.85 -10.70
C GLY A 225 4.78 17.60 -10.67
N SER A 226 5.09 18.13 -9.49
CA SER A 226 6.32 18.87 -9.16
C SER A 226 7.12 18.20 -8.04
N GLY A 227 6.95 16.88 -7.91
CA GLY A 227 7.62 16.08 -6.87
C GLY A 227 9.13 15.95 -7.04
N PRO A 228 9.76 15.15 -6.16
CA PRO A 228 11.21 14.98 -6.15
C PRO A 228 11.77 14.36 -7.42
N PHE A 229 10.97 13.59 -8.15
CA PHE A 229 11.36 12.99 -9.41
C PHE A 229 10.39 13.36 -10.53
N LEU A 230 10.93 13.43 -11.75
CA LEU A 230 10.19 13.50 -13.00
C LEU A 230 10.14 12.11 -13.64
N LEU A 231 8.99 11.73 -14.18
CA LEU A 231 8.85 10.50 -14.95
C LEU A 231 9.38 10.71 -16.38
N GLU A 232 10.57 10.21 -16.69
CA GLU A 232 11.16 10.33 -18.02
C GLU A 232 10.54 9.34 -19.00
N SER A 233 10.33 8.10 -18.54
CA SER A 233 9.67 7.08 -19.35
C SER A 233 8.95 6.06 -18.47
N TYR A 234 7.83 5.54 -18.99
CA TYR A 234 7.06 4.46 -18.37
C TYR A 234 6.63 3.45 -19.42
N GLU A 235 7.13 2.24 -19.29
CA GLU A 235 6.69 1.08 -20.08
C GLU A 235 5.92 0.16 -19.12
N PRO A 236 4.57 0.13 -19.17
CA PRO A 236 3.76 -0.69 -18.27
C PRO A 236 4.22 -2.15 -18.20
N ASN A 237 4.25 -2.71 -16.99
CA ASN A 237 4.71 -4.08 -16.70
C ASN A 237 6.15 -4.40 -17.12
N LYS A 238 6.97 -3.40 -17.39
CA LYS A 238 8.35 -3.60 -17.79
C LYS A 238 9.31 -2.73 -16.98
N ARG A 239 9.26 -1.42 -17.14
CA ARG A 239 10.15 -0.50 -16.42
C ARG A 239 9.68 0.94 -16.45
N ALA A 240 10.24 1.73 -15.54
CA ALA A 240 10.19 3.18 -15.55
C ALA A 240 11.59 3.78 -15.35
N VAL A 241 11.78 4.99 -15.87
CA VAL A 241 12.98 5.82 -15.62
C VAL A 241 12.54 7.10 -14.92
N LEU A 242 13.09 7.33 -13.75
CA LEU A 242 12.85 8.51 -12.95
C LEU A 242 14.11 9.36 -12.92
N ARG A 243 13.98 10.68 -13.14
CA ARG A 243 15.07 11.64 -12.97
C ARG A 243 14.77 12.59 -11.82
N ALA A 244 15.78 12.90 -11.03
CA ALA A 244 15.67 13.93 -10.00
C ALA A 244 15.15 15.24 -10.63
N ASN A 245 14.14 15.83 -10.02
CA ASN A 245 13.58 17.10 -10.46
C ASN A 245 14.52 18.25 -10.03
N PRO A 246 15.14 18.99 -10.96
CA PRO A 246 16.06 20.07 -10.60
C PRO A 246 15.36 21.27 -9.96
N ASP A 247 14.04 21.41 -10.19
CA ASP A 247 13.22 22.49 -9.68
C ASP A 247 12.37 22.07 -8.45
N PHE A 248 12.70 20.93 -7.85
CA PHE A 248 12.01 20.46 -6.64
C PHE A 248 12.25 21.45 -5.49
N PHE A 249 11.18 21.83 -4.80
CA PHE A 249 11.23 22.84 -3.74
C PHE A 249 12.00 22.41 -2.48
N GLY A 250 12.07 21.09 -2.22
CA GLY A 250 12.75 20.51 -1.07
C GLY A 250 14.21 20.14 -1.35
N ASP A 251 14.79 19.35 -0.46
CA ASP A 251 16.14 18.83 -0.63
C ASP A 251 16.24 17.93 -1.87
N PRO A 252 17.32 18.06 -2.68
CA PRO A 252 17.49 17.21 -3.85
C PRO A 252 17.48 15.72 -3.49
N PRO A 253 16.85 14.86 -4.29
CA PRO A 253 16.90 13.42 -4.09
C PRO A 253 18.32 12.87 -4.06
N ALA A 254 18.56 11.84 -3.23
CA ALA A 254 19.89 11.24 -3.08
C ALA A 254 20.40 10.61 -4.39
N SER A 255 19.50 10.06 -5.20
CA SER A 255 19.81 9.49 -6.53
C SER A 255 19.35 10.42 -7.65
N LYS A 256 20.25 10.70 -8.62
CA LYS A 256 19.90 11.54 -9.79
C LYS A 256 19.00 10.82 -10.79
N GLU A 257 19.12 9.51 -10.88
CA GLU A 257 18.37 8.65 -11.77
C GLU A 257 18.04 7.33 -11.08
N ILE A 258 16.79 6.89 -11.21
CA ILE A 258 16.33 5.60 -10.72
C ILE A 258 15.73 4.80 -11.88
N LEU A 259 16.21 3.57 -12.06
CA LEU A 259 15.62 2.59 -12.97
C LEU A 259 14.73 1.66 -12.16
N VAL A 260 13.44 1.73 -12.37
CA VAL A 260 12.47 0.83 -11.71
C VAL A 260 12.08 -0.27 -12.70
N ASN A 261 12.37 -1.52 -12.36
CA ASN A 261 11.94 -2.67 -13.14
C ASN A 261 10.73 -3.33 -12.46
N PHE A 262 9.70 -3.63 -13.23
CA PHE A 262 8.53 -4.36 -12.76
C PHE A 262 8.70 -5.84 -13.05
N ILE A 263 8.96 -6.64 -12.00
CA ILE A 263 9.34 -8.05 -12.12
C ILE A 263 8.41 -8.93 -11.29
N ASN A 264 7.38 -9.46 -11.91
CA ASN A 264 6.42 -10.37 -11.27
C ASN A 264 6.93 -11.82 -11.11
N ALA A 265 8.05 -12.17 -11.77
CA ALA A 265 8.65 -13.49 -11.66
C ALA A 265 9.66 -13.51 -10.50
N ASP A 266 9.26 -14.03 -9.35
CA ASP A 266 10.05 -14.09 -8.14
C ASP A 266 11.45 -14.74 -8.34
N PRO A 267 11.63 -15.86 -9.09
CA PRO A 267 12.96 -16.40 -9.36
C PRO A 267 13.87 -15.44 -10.14
N THR A 268 13.30 -14.60 -11.00
CA THR A 268 14.08 -13.58 -11.73
C THR A 268 14.52 -12.47 -10.79
N MET A 269 13.63 -12.00 -9.92
CA MET A 269 13.94 -10.99 -8.91
C MET A 269 15.04 -11.47 -7.96
N LEU A 270 14.92 -12.72 -7.47
CA LEU A 270 15.94 -13.37 -6.64
C LEU A 270 17.31 -13.43 -7.33
N LEU A 271 17.35 -13.85 -8.60
CA LEU A 271 18.59 -13.92 -9.36
C LEU A 271 19.23 -12.53 -9.54
N GLN A 272 18.45 -11.51 -9.86
CA GLN A 272 18.94 -10.15 -10.03
C GLN A 272 19.47 -9.54 -8.73
N ALA A 273 18.78 -9.76 -7.60
CA ALA A 273 19.27 -9.36 -6.28
C ALA A 273 20.62 -10.03 -5.98
N ARG A 274 20.69 -11.36 -6.13
CA ARG A 274 21.91 -12.15 -5.84
C ARG A 274 23.10 -11.79 -6.72
N SER A 275 22.85 -11.45 -7.98
CA SER A 275 23.91 -11.06 -8.94
C SER A 275 24.32 -9.58 -8.86
N GLY A 276 23.66 -8.77 -8.04
CA GLY A 276 23.90 -7.34 -7.91
C GLY A 276 23.41 -6.53 -9.13
N GLN A 277 22.48 -7.08 -9.92
CA GLN A 277 21.83 -6.35 -11.01
C GLN A 277 20.73 -5.42 -10.52
N ALA A 278 20.22 -5.65 -9.31
CA ALA A 278 19.32 -4.77 -8.60
C ALA A 278 19.99 -4.25 -7.33
N ASP A 279 19.83 -2.97 -7.05
CA ASP A 279 20.27 -2.38 -5.79
C ASP A 279 19.23 -2.62 -4.67
N ILE A 280 17.94 -2.53 -5.02
CA ILE A 280 16.82 -2.72 -4.10
C ILE A 280 15.79 -3.64 -4.76
N SER A 281 15.25 -4.61 -4.01
CA SER A 281 14.15 -5.47 -4.48
C SER A 281 13.02 -5.47 -3.45
N LEU A 282 11.81 -5.08 -3.89
CA LEU A 282 10.61 -4.94 -3.08
C LEU A 282 9.51 -5.90 -3.57
N GLY A 283 8.84 -6.56 -2.64
CA GLY A 283 7.76 -7.52 -2.96
C GLY A 283 8.25 -8.90 -3.40
N MET A 284 9.53 -9.25 -3.15
CA MET A 284 10.02 -10.62 -3.27
C MET A 284 9.27 -11.52 -2.28
N THR A 285 8.98 -12.77 -2.66
CA THR A 285 8.37 -13.70 -1.71
C THR A 285 9.25 -13.90 -0.49
N LYS A 286 8.64 -14.07 0.68
CA LYS A 286 9.39 -14.33 1.92
C LYS A 286 10.27 -15.56 1.81
N GLN A 287 9.85 -16.58 1.06
CA GLN A 287 10.67 -17.76 0.77
C GLN A 287 11.98 -17.39 0.05
N SER A 288 11.90 -16.60 -1.00
CA SER A 288 13.08 -16.17 -1.77
C SER A 288 13.95 -15.22 -0.95
N ALA A 289 13.35 -14.25 -0.24
CA ALA A 289 14.09 -13.36 0.65
C ALA A 289 14.81 -14.14 1.76
N ASN A 290 14.17 -15.18 2.32
CA ASN A 290 14.78 -16.04 3.33
C ASN A 290 16.02 -16.78 2.80
N SER A 291 16.05 -17.15 1.53
CA SER A 291 17.22 -17.76 0.90
C SER A 291 18.42 -16.82 0.78
N LEU A 292 18.20 -15.51 0.97
CA LEU A 292 19.22 -14.45 0.95
C LEU A 292 19.61 -13.96 2.36
N ARG A 293 18.98 -14.46 3.43
CA ARG A 293 19.19 -13.97 4.80
C ARG A 293 20.67 -13.98 5.21
N ASP A 294 21.40 -15.04 4.88
CA ASP A 294 22.81 -15.20 5.18
C ASP A 294 23.72 -15.12 3.93
N ASP A 295 23.16 -14.73 2.78
CA ASP A 295 23.92 -14.63 1.53
C ASP A 295 24.80 -13.37 1.56
N PRO A 296 26.10 -13.47 1.27
CA PRO A 296 27.00 -12.31 1.29
C PRO A 296 26.68 -11.25 0.22
N CYS A 297 25.81 -11.52 -0.73
CA CYS A 297 25.42 -10.54 -1.77
C CYS A 297 24.66 -9.33 -1.21
N CYS A 298 23.82 -9.58 -0.23
CA CYS A 298 22.69 -8.73 0.07
C CYS A 298 22.55 -8.48 1.58
N LYS A 299 21.70 -7.52 1.90
CA LYS A 299 21.17 -7.26 3.24
C LYS A 299 19.66 -7.40 3.15
N VAL A 300 19.08 -8.29 3.94
CA VAL A 300 17.64 -8.44 4.06
C VAL A 300 17.17 -7.60 5.24
N VAL A 301 16.33 -6.62 4.99
CA VAL A 301 15.75 -5.72 6.00
C VAL A 301 14.29 -6.07 6.15
N ALA A 302 13.86 -6.36 7.37
CA ALA A 302 12.47 -6.61 7.72
C ALA A 302 11.99 -5.50 8.66
N ASN A 303 11.05 -4.69 8.20
CA ASN A 303 10.39 -3.68 9.02
C ASN A 303 9.22 -4.34 9.75
N GLU A 304 9.26 -4.32 11.08
CA GLU A 304 8.28 -4.95 11.96
C GLU A 304 7.09 -4.02 12.23
N ASP A 305 7.35 -2.71 12.30
CA ASP A 305 6.32 -1.70 12.48
C ASP A 305 5.55 -1.46 11.18
N THR A 306 4.84 -2.47 10.72
CA THR A 306 4.01 -2.37 9.53
C THR A 306 2.54 -2.25 9.91
N THR A 307 1.75 -1.76 8.99
CA THR A 307 0.32 -1.56 9.15
C THR A 307 -0.50 -2.57 8.35
N PHE A 308 0.15 -3.61 7.82
CA PHE A 308 -0.50 -4.69 7.10
C PHE A 308 -0.61 -5.96 7.94
N TRP A 309 -1.66 -6.71 7.73
CA TRP A 309 -1.90 -7.98 8.42
C TRP A 309 -2.61 -8.99 7.53
N GLU A 310 -2.34 -10.26 7.76
CA GLU A 310 -3.13 -11.36 7.22
C GLU A 310 -4.31 -11.67 8.15
N LEU A 311 -5.49 -11.86 7.57
CA LEU A 311 -6.69 -12.16 8.34
C LEU A 311 -7.53 -13.29 7.73
N ILE A 312 -8.38 -13.89 8.58
CA ILE A 312 -9.49 -14.71 8.14
C ILE A 312 -10.80 -14.02 8.53
N GLY A 313 -11.54 -13.60 7.51
CA GLY A 313 -12.85 -13.00 7.68
C GLY A 313 -13.93 -14.04 7.92
N THR A 314 -14.76 -13.80 8.94
CA THR A 314 -15.86 -14.65 9.36
C THR A 314 -17.16 -13.84 9.39
N PRO A 315 -17.83 -13.62 8.23
CA PRO A 315 -18.97 -12.70 8.13
C PRO A 315 -20.12 -13.05 9.08
N TRP A 316 -20.47 -12.16 10.00
CA TRP A 316 -21.40 -12.39 11.11
C TRP A 316 -22.82 -12.74 10.68
N LYS A 317 -23.23 -12.30 9.49
CA LYS A 317 -24.53 -12.68 8.91
C LYS A 317 -24.57 -14.11 8.37
N LYS A 318 -23.44 -14.83 8.35
CA LYS A 318 -23.35 -16.21 7.87
C LYS A 318 -23.21 -17.18 9.05
N LYS A 319 -23.91 -18.31 8.98
CA LYS A 319 -23.66 -19.40 9.95
C LYS A 319 -22.35 -20.12 9.61
N PRO A 320 -21.60 -20.53 10.65
CA PRO A 320 -21.90 -20.47 12.09
C PRO A 320 -21.40 -19.20 12.79
N TRP A 321 -20.97 -18.16 12.05
CA TRP A 321 -20.28 -16.97 12.55
C TRP A 321 -21.20 -15.97 13.28
N ASP A 322 -22.51 -16.16 13.24
CA ASP A 322 -23.50 -15.44 14.05
C ASP A 322 -23.37 -15.73 15.55
N ASN A 323 -22.60 -16.75 15.93
CA ASN A 323 -22.36 -17.15 17.31
C ASN A 323 -20.96 -16.74 17.77
N VAL A 324 -20.89 -15.87 18.79
CA VAL A 324 -19.62 -15.34 19.34
C VAL A 324 -18.70 -16.47 19.84
N LYS A 325 -19.25 -17.52 20.47
CA LYS A 325 -18.43 -18.64 20.96
C LYS A 325 -17.79 -19.44 19.84
N VAL A 326 -18.43 -19.54 18.68
CA VAL A 326 -17.82 -20.14 17.49
C VAL A 326 -16.70 -19.26 16.97
N ARG A 327 -16.90 -17.93 16.92
CA ARG A 327 -15.84 -17.00 16.51
C ARG A 327 -14.66 -17.04 17.49
N GLU A 328 -14.92 -17.06 18.78
CA GLU A 328 -13.88 -17.24 19.80
C GLU A 328 -13.17 -18.61 19.66
N ALA A 329 -13.91 -19.70 19.44
CA ALA A 329 -13.33 -21.04 19.30
C ALA A 329 -12.32 -21.12 18.16
N VAL A 330 -12.65 -20.54 16.99
CA VAL A 330 -11.74 -20.59 15.83
C VAL A 330 -10.47 -19.79 16.05
N THR A 331 -10.46 -18.73 16.88
CA THR A 331 -9.23 -18.01 17.20
C THR A 331 -8.26 -18.85 18.03
N TYR A 332 -8.76 -19.70 18.96
CA TYR A 332 -7.92 -20.66 19.70
C TYR A 332 -7.49 -21.86 18.86
N ALA A 333 -8.11 -22.11 17.71
CA ALA A 333 -7.77 -23.20 16.80
C ALA A 333 -6.85 -22.76 15.64
N VAL A 334 -6.25 -21.58 15.72
CA VAL A 334 -5.23 -21.11 14.77
C VAL A 334 -3.84 -21.33 15.36
N PRO A 335 -2.97 -22.14 14.75
CA PRO A 335 -1.61 -22.35 15.21
C PRO A 335 -0.68 -21.23 14.71
N TYR A 336 -0.76 -20.07 15.36
CA TYR A 336 -0.10 -18.83 14.96
C TYR A 336 1.41 -18.99 14.76
N ASP A 337 2.11 -19.59 15.71
CA ASP A 337 3.55 -19.80 15.65
C ASP A 337 3.95 -20.69 14.45
N GLU A 338 3.17 -21.74 14.18
CA GLU A 338 3.39 -22.61 13.02
C GLU A 338 3.23 -21.83 11.70
N ILE A 339 2.20 -20.99 11.62
CA ILE A 339 1.95 -20.16 10.44
C ILE A 339 3.07 -19.13 10.26
N ILE A 340 3.48 -18.44 11.32
CA ILE A 340 4.58 -17.47 11.28
C ILE A 340 5.88 -18.14 10.84
N GLU A 341 6.21 -19.32 11.38
CA GLU A 341 7.43 -20.05 11.02
C GLU A 341 7.40 -20.55 9.57
N LYS A 342 6.31 -21.23 9.17
CA LYS A 342 6.26 -21.96 7.89
C LYS A 342 5.83 -21.09 6.70
N VAL A 343 4.96 -20.11 6.93
CA VAL A 343 4.41 -19.26 5.87
C VAL A 343 5.13 -17.92 5.79
N ALA A 344 5.35 -17.27 6.94
CA ALA A 344 6.03 -15.99 7.02
C ALA A 344 7.55 -16.08 7.25
N TYR A 345 8.11 -17.27 7.42
CA TYR A 345 9.57 -17.50 7.65
C TYR A 345 10.12 -16.70 8.84
N GLY A 346 9.30 -16.48 9.88
CA GLY A 346 9.61 -15.68 11.05
C GLY A 346 9.51 -14.15 10.83
N TRP A 347 9.05 -13.70 9.66
CA TRP A 347 8.84 -12.27 9.36
C TRP A 347 7.37 -11.89 9.48
N ALA A 348 6.85 -12.05 10.67
CA ALA A 348 5.51 -11.62 11.07
C ALA A 348 5.43 -11.57 12.59
N THR A 349 4.52 -10.77 13.11
CA THR A 349 4.25 -10.65 14.55
C THR A 349 2.82 -11.10 14.84
N ALA A 350 2.67 -12.05 15.77
CA ALA A 350 1.36 -12.44 16.25
C ALA A 350 0.76 -11.33 17.11
N TYR A 351 -0.51 -11.01 16.87
CA TYR A 351 -1.27 -10.07 17.69
C TYR A 351 -2.77 -10.39 17.59
N TYR A 352 -3.56 -9.86 18.53
CA TYR A 352 -5.01 -10.00 18.47
C TYR A 352 -5.70 -8.71 18.89
N GLY A 353 -6.11 -7.92 17.94
CA GLY A 353 -6.73 -6.61 18.16
C GLY A 353 -7.13 -5.94 16.85
N PRO A 354 -7.76 -4.78 16.93
CA PRO A 354 -8.14 -4.02 15.73
C PRO A 354 -6.96 -3.30 15.07
N TYR A 355 -5.90 -2.98 15.81
CA TYR A 355 -4.77 -2.17 15.36
C TYR A 355 -3.53 -3.04 15.20
N ALA A 356 -2.82 -2.90 14.09
CA ALA A 356 -1.55 -3.58 13.88
C ALA A 356 -0.41 -2.93 14.72
N PRO A 357 0.66 -3.67 15.05
CA PRO A 357 1.77 -3.16 15.87
C PRO A 357 2.43 -1.87 15.35
N GLY A 358 2.38 -1.62 14.04
CA GLY A 358 2.91 -0.40 13.43
C GLY A 358 2.00 0.83 13.52
N MET A 359 0.82 0.72 14.08
CA MET A 359 -0.13 1.84 14.25
C MET A 359 0.07 2.54 15.59
N ALA A 360 -0.18 3.84 15.64
CA ALA A 360 -0.01 4.65 16.86
C ALA A 360 -0.96 4.25 18.00
N GLU A 361 -2.12 3.72 17.65
CA GLU A 361 -3.18 3.30 18.57
C GLU A 361 -2.96 1.91 19.17
N PHE A 362 -1.92 1.20 18.71
CA PHE A 362 -1.64 -0.15 19.19
C PHE A 362 -1.30 -0.16 20.68
N ASN A 363 -2.01 -1.00 21.42
CA ASN A 363 -1.75 -1.25 22.83
C ASN A 363 -1.40 -2.72 23.03
N GLU A 364 -0.12 -2.98 23.34
CA GLU A 364 0.42 -4.33 23.48
C GLU A 364 -0.31 -5.15 24.55
N GLU A 365 -0.71 -4.53 25.68
CA GLU A 365 -1.41 -5.25 26.77
C GLU A 365 -2.79 -5.74 26.34
N LEU A 366 -3.48 -4.98 25.48
CA LEU A 366 -4.81 -5.30 24.97
C LEU A 366 -4.79 -6.15 23.70
N SER A 367 -3.65 -6.21 23.01
CA SER A 367 -3.50 -6.88 21.72
C SER A 367 -2.68 -8.17 21.81
N GLN A 368 -2.60 -8.79 23.01
CA GLN A 368 -1.87 -10.04 23.20
C GLN A 368 -2.40 -11.14 22.28
N PRO A 369 -1.52 -11.87 21.57
CA PRO A 369 -1.93 -12.94 20.68
C PRO A 369 -2.71 -14.02 21.43
N ARG A 370 -3.67 -14.64 20.75
CA ARG A 370 -4.33 -15.84 21.29
C ARG A 370 -3.34 -17.01 21.27
N GLU A 371 -3.29 -17.75 22.39
CA GLU A 371 -2.56 -19.01 22.40
C GLU A 371 -3.31 -20.07 21.58
N PHE A 372 -2.57 -20.92 20.87
CA PHE A 372 -3.17 -22.10 20.25
C PHE A 372 -3.58 -23.09 21.33
N ASP A 373 -4.89 -23.29 21.52
CA ASP A 373 -5.46 -24.21 22.51
C ASP A 373 -6.67 -24.93 21.91
N ILE A 374 -6.43 -26.10 21.36
CA ILE A 374 -7.44 -26.91 20.70
C ILE A 374 -8.50 -27.45 21.68
N GLU A 375 -8.13 -27.69 22.93
CA GLU A 375 -9.08 -28.18 23.94
C GLU A 375 -10.02 -27.04 24.40
N ARG A 376 -9.49 -25.84 24.55
CA ARG A 376 -10.32 -24.65 24.79
C ARG A 376 -11.27 -24.38 23.61
N ALA A 377 -10.77 -24.50 22.39
CA ALA A 377 -11.58 -24.35 21.18
C ALA A 377 -12.72 -25.38 21.13
N LYS A 378 -12.46 -26.67 21.45
CA LYS A 378 -13.49 -27.72 21.56
C LYS A 378 -14.53 -27.40 22.61
N GLN A 379 -14.11 -26.92 23.79
CA GLN A 379 -15.02 -26.50 24.85
C GLN A 379 -15.93 -25.38 24.39
N LEU A 380 -15.41 -24.35 23.76
CA LEU A 380 -16.17 -23.23 23.22
C LEU A 380 -17.18 -23.67 22.15
N MET A 381 -16.78 -24.60 21.25
CA MET A 381 -17.70 -25.18 20.28
C MET A 381 -18.84 -25.93 20.95
N GLN A 382 -18.58 -26.69 22.01
CA GLN A 382 -19.65 -27.34 22.79
C GLN A 382 -20.57 -26.33 23.48
N GLU A 383 -20.01 -25.31 24.10
CA GLU A 383 -20.75 -24.22 24.74
C GLU A 383 -21.57 -23.38 23.75
N SER A 384 -21.15 -23.32 22.48
CA SER A 384 -21.87 -22.60 21.42
C SER A 384 -23.23 -23.22 21.10
N GLY A 385 -23.42 -24.53 21.38
CA GLY A 385 -24.61 -25.29 21.01
C GLY A 385 -24.75 -25.52 19.50
N VAL A 386 -23.77 -25.16 18.69
CA VAL A 386 -23.78 -25.41 17.24
C VAL A 386 -23.53 -26.90 16.99
N ALA A 387 -24.41 -27.51 16.17
CA ALA A 387 -24.25 -28.91 15.79
C ALA A 387 -22.98 -29.11 14.96
N THR A 388 -22.14 -30.04 15.34
CA THR A 388 -20.94 -30.44 14.60
C THR A 388 -21.09 -31.84 14.02
N PRO A 389 -20.44 -32.15 12.86
CA PRO A 389 -19.63 -31.21 12.08
C PRO A 389 -20.46 -30.16 11.31
N VAL A 390 -19.88 -28.97 11.10
CA VAL A 390 -20.43 -27.91 10.27
C VAL A 390 -19.51 -27.68 9.07
N ASP A 391 -20.09 -27.61 7.87
CA ASP A 391 -19.34 -27.36 6.64
C ASP A 391 -19.23 -25.85 6.39
N VAL A 392 -18.00 -25.36 6.14
CA VAL A 392 -17.69 -23.97 5.82
C VAL A 392 -16.85 -23.91 4.56
N THR A 393 -17.19 -22.99 3.66
CA THR A 393 -16.36 -22.69 2.50
C THR A 393 -15.57 -21.41 2.74
N ILE A 394 -14.23 -21.49 2.61
CA ILE A 394 -13.33 -20.34 2.65
C ILE A 394 -12.89 -19.98 1.23
N ASN A 395 -13.14 -18.74 0.81
CA ASN A 395 -12.69 -18.23 -0.48
C ASN A 395 -11.28 -17.67 -0.34
N ILE A 396 -10.41 -18.02 -1.28
CA ILE A 396 -9.05 -17.49 -1.41
C ILE A 396 -8.80 -17.08 -2.86
N PRO A 397 -7.94 -16.10 -3.15
CA PRO A 397 -7.57 -15.76 -4.52
C PRO A 397 -6.70 -16.85 -5.15
N GLU A 398 -7.01 -17.21 -6.39
CA GLU A 398 -6.20 -18.17 -7.15
C GLU A 398 -4.77 -17.65 -7.36
N GLY A 399 -3.78 -18.49 -7.08
CA GLY A 399 -2.37 -18.15 -7.21
C GLY A 399 -1.73 -17.48 -5.98
N ASN A 400 -2.51 -17.09 -4.98
CA ASN A 400 -1.96 -16.61 -3.72
C ASN A 400 -1.54 -17.79 -2.82
N THR A 401 -0.24 -18.09 -2.83
CA THR A 401 0.32 -19.23 -2.10
C THR A 401 0.34 -19.02 -0.58
N ILE A 402 0.41 -17.80 -0.11
CA ILE A 402 0.39 -17.45 1.33
C ILE A 402 -0.97 -17.78 1.91
N GLU A 403 -2.03 -17.24 1.35
CA GLU A 403 -3.40 -17.48 1.82
C GLU A 403 -3.82 -18.95 1.65
N GLU A 404 -3.33 -19.63 0.60
CA GLU A 404 -3.56 -21.07 0.43
C GLU A 404 -2.91 -21.89 1.54
N GLN A 405 -1.67 -21.58 1.93
CA GLN A 405 -0.96 -22.26 3.02
C GLN A 405 -1.66 -22.01 4.36
N ILE A 406 -2.03 -20.77 4.66
CA ILE A 406 -2.81 -20.40 5.86
C ILE A 406 -4.11 -21.21 5.91
N ALA A 407 -4.92 -21.17 4.85
CA ALA A 407 -6.18 -21.90 4.78
C ALA A 407 -5.99 -23.42 4.94
N THR A 408 -4.89 -23.99 4.41
CA THR A 408 -4.57 -25.41 4.52
C THR A 408 -4.21 -25.79 5.95
N ILE A 409 -3.42 -24.96 6.64
CA ILE A 409 -3.03 -25.20 8.04
C ILE A 409 -4.28 -25.16 8.92
N VAL A 410 -5.07 -24.10 8.83
CA VAL A 410 -6.28 -23.98 9.67
C VAL A 410 -7.35 -25.02 9.33
N GLN A 411 -7.42 -25.53 8.09
CA GLN A 411 -8.31 -26.63 7.71
C GLN A 411 -8.04 -27.87 8.58
N GLY A 412 -6.78 -28.15 8.89
CA GLY A 412 -6.39 -29.26 9.77
C GLY A 412 -6.93 -29.10 11.18
N THR A 413 -6.65 -27.97 11.81
CA THR A 413 -7.01 -27.72 13.20
C THR A 413 -8.52 -27.46 13.39
N TRP A 414 -9.18 -26.79 12.44
CA TRP A 414 -10.62 -26.56 12.53
C TRP A 414 -11.44 -27.86 12.41
N ARG A 415 -10.92 -28.85 11.68
CA ARG A 415 -11.55 -30.18 11.67
C ARG A 415 -11.61 -30.82 13.05
N GLU A 416 -10.60 -30.60 13.89
CA GLU A 416 -10.55 -31.13 15.26
C GLU A 416 -11.63 -30.53 16.18
N ILE A 417 -12.10 -29.34 15.86
CA ILE A 417 -13.18 -28.64 16.58
C ILE A 417 -14.55 -28.83 15.89
N GLY A 418 -14.63 -29.69 14.86
CA GLY A 418 -15.87 -30.01 14.16
C GLY A 418 -16.27 -29.05 13.05
N ILE A 419 -15.33 -28.24 12.51
CA ILE A 419 -15.54 -27.40 11.33
C ILE A 419 -14.84 -28.04 10.11
N ASN A 420 -15.62 -28.47 9.12
CA ASN A 420 -15.11 -29.00 7.85
C ASN A 420 -14.87 -27.83 6.89
N LEU A 421 -13.66 -27.35 6.80
CA LEU A 421 -13.31 -26.23 5.92
C LEU A 421 -13.07 -26.71 4.49
N LYS A 422 -13.79 -26.15 3.52
CA LYS A 422 -13.56 -26.37 2.09
C LYS A 422 -12.87 -25.14 1.49
N ILE A 423 -11.67 -25.32 0.96
CA ILE A 423 -10.93 -24.25 0.28
C ILE A 423 -11.48 -24.10 -1.14
N ASN A 424 -11.88 -22.88 -1.48
CA ASN A 424 -12.41 -22.49 -2.78
C ASN A 424 -11.54 -21.40 -3.40
N LYS A 425 -10.78 -21.77 -4.44
CA LYS A 425 -9.90 -20.85 -5.17
C LYS A 425 -10.68 -20.12 -6.24
N LEU A 426 -10.64 -18.80 -6.23
CA LEU A 426 -11.37 -17.94 -7.15
C LEU A 426 -10.43 -17.05 -7.93
N ALA A 427 -10.73 -16.80 -9.21
CA ALA A 427 -10.07 -15.75 -9.98
C ALA A 427 -10.25 -14.40 -9.26
N SER A 428 -9.28 -13.50 -9.38
CA SER A 428 -9.20 -12.24 -8.59
C SER A 428 -10.52 -11.45 -8.59
N THR A 429 -11.15 -11.27 -9.75
CA THR A 429 -12.41 -10.52 -9.85
C THR A 429 -13.56 -11.23 -9.11
N ASP A 430 -13.68 -12.56 -9.24
CA ASP A 430 -14.73 -13.33 -8.57
C ASP A 430 -14.50 -13.37 -7.06
N TYR A 431 -13.23 -13.43 -6.64
CA TYR A 431 -12.85 -13.38 -5.24
C TYR A 431 -13.27 -12.04 -4.60
N ILE A 432 -12.89 -10.90 -5.20
CA ILE A 432 -13.27 -9.57 -4.74
C ILE A 432 -14.79 -9.43 -4.71
N ASN A 433 -15.49 -9.76 -5.79
CA ASN A 433 -16.95 -9.71 -5.86
C ASN A 433 -17.63 -10.57 -4.78
N SER A 434 -17.02 -11.71 -4.40
CA SER A 434 -17.58 -12.58 -3.37
C SER A 434 -17.60 -11.94 -1.98
N MET A 435 -16.62 -11.09 -1.69
CA MET A 435 -16.53 -10.32 -0.44
C MET A 435 -17.42 -9.08 -0.50
N GLU A 436 -17.26 -8.21 -1.50
CA GLU A 436 -17.99 -6.95 -1.63
C GLU A 436 -19.51 -7.14 -1.71
N GLN A 437 -19.95 -8.25 -2.30
CA GLN A 437 -21.38 -8.62 -2.35
C GLN A 437 -21.80 -9.43 -1.12
N HIS A 438 -20.97 -9.54 -0.07
CA HIS A 438 -21.23 -10.29 1.16
C HIS A 438 -21.69 -11.74 0.92
N LYS A 439 -21.18 -12.39 -0.14
CA LYS A 439 -21.51 -13.77 -0.51
C LYS A 439 -20.59 -14.81 0.11
N ALA A 440 -19.34 -14.42 0.42
CA ALA A 440 -18.37 -15.31 1.05
C ALA A 440 -18.89 -15.83 2.39
N GLN A 441 -18.67 -17.12 2.68
CA GLN A 441 -18.95 -17.68 3.99
C GLN A 441 -17.75 -17.51 4.94
N ALA A 442 -16.55 -17.59 4.41
CA ALA A 442 -15.30 -17.17 5.02
C ALA A 442 -14.33 -16.77 3.90
N PHE A 443 -13.33 -15.98 4.22
CA PHE A 443 -12.29 -15.57 3.27
C PHE A 443 -10.96 -15.30 3.99
N THR A 444 -9.84 -15.46 3.30
CA THR A 444 -8.53 -14.95 3.74
C THR A 444 -8.26 -13.62 3.04
N ARG A 445 -7.47 -12.75 3.64
CA ARG A 445 -7.08 -11.49 3.02
C ARG A 445 -5.86 -10.91 3.71
N ILE A 446 -4.95 -10.33 2.92
CA ILE A 446 -4.04 -9.29 3.44
C ILE A 446 -4.80 -7.98 3.46
N ASP A 447 -4.68 -7.23 4.54
CA ASP A 447 -5.37 -5.95 4.73
C ASP A 447 -4.47 -4.93 5.43
N GLY A 448 -4.88 -3.66 5.38
CA GLY A 448 -4.21 -2.55 6.03
C GLY A 448 -5.04 -1.28 5.87
N PRO A 449 -4.81 -0.25 6.70
CA PRO A 449 -5.55 1.00 6.61
C PRO A 449 -5.18 1.77 5.35
N GLY A 450 -6.15 2.35 4.69
CA GLY A 450 -5.94 3.28 3.57
C GLY A 450 -5.30 4.58 4.03
N VAL A 451 -5.72 5.08 5.19
CA VAL A 451 -5.06 6.14 5.96
C VAL A 451 -4.56 5.50 7.24
N VAL A 452 -3.27 5.67 7.58
CA VAL A 452 -2.66 5.03 8.76
C VAL A 452 -3.09 5.77 10.03
N GLU A 453 -4.35 5.54 10.41
CA GLU A 453 -4.99 6.10 11.60
C GLU A 453 -6.16 5.22 12.05
N GLY A 454 -6.28 4.97 13.35
CA GLY A 454 -7.23 4.01 13.92
C GLY A 454 -8.70 4.39 13.75
N GLY A 455 -9.06 5.66 13.87
CA GLY A 455 -10.44 6.13 13.69
C GLY A 455 -10.89 6.01 12.23
N TYR A 456 -9.99 6.28 11.28
CA TYR A 456 -10.24 6.02 9.87
C TYR A 456 -10.45 4.52 9.61
N LEU A 457 -9.49 3.69 10.03
CA LEU A 457 -9.56 2.24 9.87
C LEU A 457 -10.89 1.66 10.39
N LEU A 458 -11.25 1.97 11.63
CA LEU A 458 -12.46 1.45 12.26
C LEU A 458 -13.73 1.93 11.58
N GLY A 459 -13.74 3.15 11.04
CA GLY A 459 -14.84 3.71 10.28
C GLY A 459 -15.19 2.87 9.04
N TYR A 460 -14.19 2.28 8.41
CA TYR A 460 -14.38 1.40 7.24
C TYR A 460 -14.54 -0.08 7.58
N ASP A 461 -13.90 -0.54 8.66
CA ASP A 461 -13.80 -1.96 8.99
C ASP A 461 -14.88 -2.47 9.95
N MET A 462 -15.40 -1.62 10.83
CA MET A 462 -16.25 -2.05 11.94
C MET A 462 -17.63 -1.42 12.01
N LEU A 463 -17.85 -0.24 11.42
CA LEU A 463 -19.17 0.40 11.51
C LEU A 463 -20.26 -0.50 10.95
N CYS A 464 -21.35 -0.61 11.70
CA CYS A 464 -22.51 -1.41 11.31
C CYS A 464 -23.10 -0.94 9.99
N GLY A 465 -23.18 -1.86 9.03
CA GLY A 465 -23.89 -1.65 7.76
C GLY A 465 -23.11 -0.87 6.70
N ILE A 466 -21.86 -0.48 6.94
CA ILE A 466 -21.01 0.11 5.91
C ILE A 466 -20.53 -0.95 4.91
N SER A 467 -20.45 -0.59 3.63
CA SER A 467 -20.15 -1.54 2.54
C SER A 467 -18.75 -2.15 2.62
N PHE A 468 -17.78 -1.41 3.18
CA PHE A 468 -16.40 -1.87 3.31
C PHE A 468 -16.19 -2.84 4.47
N ASN A 469 -17.13 -2.96 5.40
CA ASN A 469 -17.12 -3.94 6.48
C ASN A 469 -17.46 -5.34 5.92
N LEU A 470 -16.50 -5.97 5.27
CA LEU A 470 -16.65 -7.22 4.53
C LEU A 470 -17.02 -8.43 5.42
N ALA A 471 -16.73 -8.34 6.72
CA ALA A 471 -17.04 -9.36 7.71
C ALA A 471 -18.41 -9.15 8.40
N ASP A 472 -19.19 -8.15 7.97
CA ASP A 472 -20.48 -7.80 8.57
C ASP A 472 -20.43 -7.62 10.10
N ILE A 473 -19.31 -7.13 10.62
CA ILE A 473 -19.10 -6.86 12.05
C ILE A 473 -20.10 -5.78 12.47
N CYS A 474 -20.79 -5.98 13.59
CA CYS A 474 -21.70 -4.97 14.09
C CYS A 474 -21.74 -5.03 15.63
N ILE A 475 -21.08 -4.05 16.25
CA ILE A 475 -21.01 -3.85 17.69
C ILE A 475 -21.50 -2.42 17.95
N GLU A 476 -22.80 -2.25 18.29
CA GLU A 476 -23.44 -0.94 18.45
C GLU A 476 -22.73 -0.03 19.47
N GLU A 477 -22.05 -0.60 20.45
CA GLU A 477 -21.25 0.14 21.41
C GLU A 477 -19.96 0.67 20.77
N ALA A 478 -19.30 -0.14 19.93
CA ALA A 478 -18.13 0.29 19.18
C ALA A 478 -18.48 1.39 18.17
N ASP A 479 -19.65 1.37 17.53
CA ASP A 479 -20.09 2.43 16.62
C ASP A 479 -20.10 3.81 17.29
N LYS A 480 -20.53 3.88 18.55
CA LYS A 480 -20.55 5.14 19.33
C LYS A 480 -19.14 5.61 19.66
N LEU A 481 -18.27 4.69 20.09
CA LEU A 481 -16.88 5.00 20.39
C LEU A 481 -16.11 5.41 19.13
N ILE A 482 -16.38 4.77 18.00
CA ILE A 482 -15.78 5.14 16.71
C ILE A 482 -16.22 6.55 16.31
N ALA A 483 -17.48 6.90 16.45
CA ALA A 483 -17.96 8.25 16.16
C ALA A 483 -17.29 9.29 17.08
N GLU A 484 -17.08 8.98 18.35
CA GLU A 484 -16.43 9.86 19.33
C GLU A 484 -14.94 10.02 19.04
N VAL A 485 -14.19 8.92 18.84
CA VAL A 485 -12.73 8.96 18.61
C VAL A 485 -12.35 9.70 17.33
N ARG A 486 -13.21 9.70 16.32
CA ARG A 486 -12.97 10.42 15.05
C ARG A 486 -13.03 11.93 15.18
N THR A 487 -13.70 12.44 16.20
CA THR A 487 -13.88 13.89 16.47
C THR A 487 -13.11 14.37 17.70
N GLU A 488 -12.68 13.47 18.59
CA GLU A 488 -11.91 13.82 19.78
C GLU A 488 -10.48 14.23 19.38
N THR A 489 -10.02 15.37 19.87
CA THR A 489 -8.70 15.93 19.56
C THR A 489 -7.71 15.81 20.73
N ASP A 490 -8.16 15.50 21.94
CA ASP A 490 -7.28 15.24 23.07
C ASP A 490 -6.64 13.84 22.92
N PRO A 491 -5.31 13.74 22.79
CA PRO A 491 -4.66 12.47 22.48
C PRO A 491 -4.81 11.43 23.59
N THR A 492 -4.94 11.86 24.86
CA THR A 492 -5.13 10.95 26.00
C THR A 492 -6.51 10.32 25.96
N LYS A 493 -7.53 11.13 25.75
CA LYS A 493 -8.90 10.63 25.64
C LYS A 493 -9.09 9.76 24.39
N ARG A 494 -8.46 10.14 23.28
CA ARG A 494 -8.47 9.29 22.06
C ARG A 494 -7.91 7.91 22.36
N GLN A 495 -6.77 7.82 23.05
CA GLN A 495 -6.19 6.53 23.40
C GLN A 495 -7.11 5.71 24.31
N GLU A 496 -7.77 6.34 25.29
CA GLU A 496 -8.76 5.67 26.15
C GLU A 496 -9.92 5.08 25.34
N LEU A 497 -10.43 5.81 24.33
CA LEU A 497 -11.48 5.34 23.43
C LEU A 497 -11.00 4.17 22.55
N PHE A 498 -9.78 4.25 21.99
CA PHE A 498 -9.17 3.17 21.23
C PHE A 498 -8.98 1.90 22.08
N ASP A 499 -8.55 2.05 23.32
CA ASP A 499 -8.41 0.95 24.27
C ASP A 499 -9.74 0.27 24.58
N GLU A 500 -10.82 1.05 24.70
CA GLU A 500 -12.16 0.50 24.93
C GLU A 500 -12.67 -0.28 23.72
N ILE A 501 -12.46 0.24 22.52
CA ILE A 501 -12.76 -0.48 21.26
C ILE A 501 -11.95 -1.78 21.17
N ALA A 502 -10.67 -1.75 21.55
CA ALA A 502 -9.82 -2.94 21.56
C ALA A 502 -10.35 -4.01 22.55
N ARG A 503 -10.86 -3.63 23.72
CA ARG A 503 -11.50 -4.57 24.68
C ARG A 503 -12.75 -5.19 24.09
N LEU A 504 -13.61 -4.39 23.45
CA LEU A 504 -14.80 -4.92 22.75
C LEU A 504 -14.42 -5.89 21.63
N TRP A 505 -13.35 -5.58 20.89
CA TRP A 505 -12.81 -6.48 19.88
C TRP A 505 -12.42 -7.84 20.46
N VAL A 506 -11.63 -7.84 21.54
CA VAL A 506 -11.18 -9.08 22.19
C VAL A 506 -12.38 -9.91 22.69
N GLU A 507 -13.39 -9.25 23.28
CA GLU A 507 -14.61 -9.89 23.78
C GLU A 507 -15.46 -10.49 22.66
N GLN A 508 -15.66 -9.75 21.56
CA GLN A 508 -16.57 -10.16 20.50
C GLN A 508 -15.92 -11.05 19.44
N SER A 509 -14.59 -11.16 19.41
CA SER A 509 -13.83 -11.97 18.47
C SER A 509 -14.33 -11.80 17.02
N PRO A 510 -14.27 -10.58 16.45
CA PRO A 510 -15.01 -10.26 15.22
C PRO A 510 -14.46 -10.93 13.98
N ARG A 511 -13.14 -11.13 13.93
CA ARG A 511 -12.43 -11.85 12.86
C ARG A 511 -11.11 -12.37 13.42
N ILE A 512 -10.41 -13.17 12.65
CA ILE A 512 -9.12 -13.73 13.06
C ILE A 512 -8.01 -12.88 12.44
N GLN A 513 -7.25 -12.19 13.29
CA GLN A 513 -5.96 -11.62 12.89
C GLN A 513 -4.94 -12.75 12.91
N VAL A 514 -4.41 -13.13 11.76
CA VAL A 514 -3.47 -14.25 11.67
C VAL A 514 -2.07 -13.79 12.11
N TYR A 515 -1.60 -12.68 11.58
CA TYR A 515 -0.37 -12.01 11.99
C TYR A 515 -0.28 -10.60 11.38
N ALA A 516 0.49 -9.71 11.99
CA ALA A 516 0.98 -8.49 11.35
C ALA A 516 2.16 -8.86 10.45
N ASP A 517 2.08 -8.46 9.18
CA ASP A 517 3.06 -8.82 8.15
C ASP A 517 4.28 -7.89 8.22
N HIS A 518 5.51 -8.42 8.26
CA HIS A 518 6.71 -7.58 8.17
C HIS A 518 7.00 -7.24 6.71
N PHE A 519 7.31 -5.99 6.45
CA PHE A 519 7.72 -5.57 5.10
C PHE A 519 9.19 -5.93 4.87
N VAL A 520 9.42 -6.88 3.96
CA VAL A 520 10.76 -7.39 3.69
C VAL A 520 11.33 -6.77 2.43
N SER A 521 12.48 -6.10 2.58
CA SER A 521 13.26 -5.51 1.50
C SER A 521 14.60 -6.21 1.36
N VAL A 522 15.02 -6.45 0.12
CA VAL A 522 16.36 -7.00 -0.17
C VAL A 522 17.21 -5.89 -0.79
N LEU A 523 18.28 -5.53 -0.12
CA LEU A 523 19.16 -4.42 -0.47
C LEU A 523 20.53 -4.92 -0.86
N SER A 524 21.15 -4.37 -1.91
CA SER A 524 22.59 -4.53 -2.13
C SER A 524 23.38 -3.85 -1.01
N LYS A 525 24.61 -4.30 -0.74
CA LYS A 525 25.45 -3.71 0.33
C LYS A 525 25.85 -2.26 0.10
N ASN A 526 25.69 -1.77 -1.12
CA ASN A 526 26.04 -0.40 -1.50
C ASN A 526 24.90 0.59 -1.22
N VAL A 527 23.68 0.12 -0.96
CA VAL A 527 22.52 0.98 -0.68
C VAL A 527 22.73 1.72 0.62
N LYS A 528 22.49 3.01 0.58
CA LYS A 528 22.56 3.96 1.69
C LYS A 528 21.23 4.65 1.87
N ASN A 529 20.96 5.09 3.10
CA ASN A 529 19.80 5.91 3.45
C ASN A 529 18.46 5.28 3.00
N TYR A 530 18.37 3.93 3.06
CA TYR A 530 17.10 3.28 2.81
C TYR A 530 16.09 3.72 3.85
N HIS A 531 14.99 4.25 3.38
CA HIS A 531 13.84 4.65 4.18
C HIS A 531 12.66 3.77 3.79
N TYR A 532 12.10 3.07 4.78
CA TYR A 532 10.84 2.36 4.59
C TYR A 532 9.69 3.33 4.85
N GLN A 533 8.88 3.50 3.83
CA GLN A 533 7.58 4.13 3.97
C GLN A 533 6.54 3.18 3.41
N HIS A 534 5.37 3.19 4.01
CA HIS A 534 4.21 2.43 3.56
C HIS A 534 4.03 2.53 2.02
N GLU A 535 4.37 3.67 1.45
CA GLU A 535 4.12 4.07 0.07
C GLU A 535 5.39 4.20 -0.80
N MET A 536 6.51 3.56 -0.46
CA MET A 536 7.75 3.54 -1.29
C MET A 536 8.32 4.92 -1.67
N ASP A 537 8.76 5.71 -0.70
CA ASP A 537 9.42 6.99 -0.94
C ASP A 537 10.89 6.81 -1.35
N PHE A 538 11.24 7.20 -2.57
CA PHE A 538 12.59 7.04 -3.13
C PHE A 538 13.54 8.21 -2.85
N ARG A 539 13.08 9.28 -2.21
CA ARG A 539 13.87 10.54 -2.04
C ARG A 539 15.24 10.33 -1.42
N THR A 540 15.32 9.50 -0.40
CA THR A 540 16.54 9.29 0.38
C THR A 540 17.42 8.16 -0.13
N TRP A 541 16.92 7.31 -1.02
CA TRP A 541 17.61 6.10 -1.45
C TRP A 541 18.80 6.42 -2.35
N GLY A 542 19.98 5.96 -1.97
CA GLY A 542 21.23 6.17 -2.70
C GLY A 542 22.17 4.97 -2.62
N LYS A 543 23.34 5.06 -3.30
CA LYS A 543 24.40 4.07 -3.25
C LYS A 543 25.80 4.68 -3.31
#